data_e11f909e8390a6eee6f7c51c82a2b7c8
#
_entry.id   e11f909e8390a6eee6f7c51c82a2b7c8
#
_cell.length_a   1.000
_cell.length_b   1.000
_cell.length_c   1.000
_cell.angle_alpha   90.00
_cell.angle_beta   90.00
_cell.angle_gamma   90.00
#
_symmetry.space_group_name_H-M   'P 1'
#
loop_
_entity.id
_entity.type
_entity.pdbx_description
1 polymer ?
#
loop_
_entity_poly.entity_id
_entity_poly.type
_entity_poly.pdbx_seq_one_letter_code
_entity_poly.pdbx_strand_id
1 'polypeptide(L)'
;KLLGGTTREVQAGADFGIQDSFDMLLGNIQTAIDTGFPRVKLKVAREWDVEMLRAVRSAFPNEKFHIDCNSGYTLDDLDMFKKIDKFNLEFIEQPLANDDIIDHAELARSIGTPICLDESVTGPRVVEQALKIDACKFVNIKPGRVGGLTNAVRIHDICQDVGVPVWVGGMLESAVGS
;
A
#
# COMPACT_ATOMS: atom_id res chain seq x y z
N LYS A 1 24.43 -3.69 5.84
CA LYS A 1 25.55 -4.64 5.67
C LYS A 1 25.17 -6.04 6.13
N LEU A 2 24.49 -6.20 7.28
CA LEU A 2 24.11 -7.51 7.84
C LEU A 2 23.15 -8.28 6.94
N LEU A 3 22.23 -7.59 6.25
CA LEU A 3 21.23 -8.17 5.33
C LEU A 3 21.60 -7.96 3.85
N GLY A 4 22.86 -7.60 3.54
CA GLY A 4 23.32 -7.39 2.16
C GLY A 4 23.05 -6.01 1.58
N GLY A 5 22.32 -5.14 2.27
CA GLY A 5 21.99 -3.79 1.81
C GLY A 5 23.24 -2.90 1.64
N THR A 6 23.26 -2.13 0.58
CA THR A 6 24.38 -1.21 0.23
C THR A 6 23.98 0.26 0.33
N THR A 7 22.68 0.56 0.27
CA THR A 7 22.11 1.91 0.34
C THR A 7 22.26 2.49 1.75
N ARG A 8 22.62 3.77 1.86
CA ARG A 8 22.74 4.48 3.14
C ARG A 8 21.49 5.29 3.48
N GLU A 9 20.70 5.63 2.48
CA GLU A 9 19.49 6.43 2.59
C GLU A 9 18.29 5.63 2.09
N VAL A 10 17.17 5.72 2.79
CA VAL A 10 15.91 5.09 2.45
C VAL A 10 14.84 6.17 2.33
N GLN A 11 14.09 6.17 1.24
CA GLN A 11 12.98 7.10 1.08
C GLN A 11 11.82 6.71 1.99
N ALA A 12 11.35 7.66 2.80
CA ALA A 12 10.15 7.53 3.61
C ALA A 12 8.96 8.19 2.92
N GLY A 13 7.76 7.64 3.10
CA GLY A 13 6.49 8.28 2.72
C GLY A 13 5.81 8.89 3.93
N ALA A 14 4.97 9.91 3.70
CA ALA A 14 4.02 10.38 4.70
C ALA A 14 2.77 9.49 4.72
N ASP A 15 2.17 9.29 5.88
CA ASP A 15 0.96 8.47 6.07
C ASP A 15 -0.10 9.27 6.83
N PHE A 16 -1.28 9.39 6.26
CA PHE A 16 -2.40 10.12 6.86
C PHE A 16 -3.60 9.20 7.06
N GLY A 17 -4.04 9.09 8.32
CA GLY A 17 -5.30 8.48 8.71
C GLY A 17 -6.51 9.32 8.28
N ILE A 18 -7.71 8.82 8.60
CA ILE A 18 -8.95 9.58 8.45
C ILE A 18 -8.84 10.85 9.30
N GLN A 19 -9.19 11.98 8.72
CA GLN A 19 -9.13 13.31 9.36
C GLN A 19 -10.54 13.82 9.65
N ASP A 20 -10.64 14.86 10.48
CA ASP A 20 -11.94 15.48 10.81
C ASP A 20 -12.56 16.23 9.62
N SER A 21 -11.74 16.64 8.64
CA SER A 21 -12.19 17.30 7.42
C SER A 21 -11.21 17.13 6.26
N PHE A 22 -11.69 17.36 5.03
CA PHE A 22 -10.83 17.40 3.85
C PHE A 22 -9.83 18.56 3.92
N ASP A 23 -10.22 19.72 4.44
CA ASP A 23 -9.31 20.87 4.58
C ASP A 23 -8.12 20.56 5.48
N MET A 24 -8.36 19.86 6.58
CA MET A 24 -7.27 19.38 7.46
C MET A 24 -6.36 18.40 6.73
N LEU A 25 -6.93 17.44 6.01
CA LEU A 25 -6.15 16.48 5.21
C LEU A 25 -5.29 17.20 4.16
N LEU A 26 -5.87 18.13 3.40
CA LEU A 26 -5.16 18.88 2.36
C LEU A 26 -4.02 19.71 2.95
N GLY A 27 -4.22 20.36 4.09
CA GLY A 27 -3.18 21.09 4.82
C GLY A 27 -2.03 20.21 5.27
N ASN A 28 -2.34 19.03 5.80
CA ASN A 28 -1.35 18.05 6.21
C ASN A 28 -0.55 17.48 5.02
N ILE A 29 -1.22 17.19 3.90
CA ILE A 29 -0.57 16.76 2.66
C ILE A 29 0.37 17.85 2.14
N GLN A 30 -0.07 19.11 2.11
CA GLN A 30 0.79 20.21 1.68
C GLN A 30 2.06 20.31 2.54
N THR A 31 1.92 20.19 3.85
CA THR A 31 3.07 20.18 4.79
C THR A 31 4.03 19.03 4.49
N ALA A 32 3.52 17.84 4.18
CA ALA A 32 4.36 16.70 3.83
C ALA A 32 5.13 16.93 2.51
N ILE A 33 4.45 17.48 1.50
CA ILE A 33 5.07 17.84 0.22
C ILE A 33 6.17 18.88 0.43
N ASP A 34 5.89 19.96 1.17
CA ASP A 34 6.86 21.02 1.48
C ASP A 34 8.06 20.51 2.28
N THR A 35 7.87 19.46 3.09
CA THR A 35 8.93 18.78 3.83
C THR A 35 9.77 17.86 2.94
N GLY A 36 9.30 17.54 1.73
CA GLY A 36 10.02 16.74 0.74
C GLY A 36 9.73 15.24 0.77
N PHE A 37 8.62 14.81 1.34
CA PHE A 37 8.20 13.41 1.26
C PHE A 37 7.89 13.05 -0.21
N PRO A 38 8.51 11.99 -0.76
CA PRO A 38 8.38 11.64 -2.18
C PRO A 38 7.05 10.99 -2.54
N ARG A 39 6.27 10.56 -1.57
CA ARG A 39 4.94 9.95 -1.74
C ARG A 39 4.11 10.08 -0.48
N VAL A 40 2.80 10.03 -0.65
CA VAL A 40 1.83 10.15 0.44
C VAL A 40 0.88 8.96 0.41
N LYS A 41 0.71 8.32 1.56
CA LYS A 41 -0.28 7.28 1.83
C LYS A 41 -1.51 7.89 2.47
N LEU A 42 -2.69 7.51 1.97
CA LEU A 42 -3.98 7.97 2.46
C LEU A 42 -4.81 6.77 2.94
N LYS A 43 -5.27 6.81 4.17
CA LYS A 43 -6.25 5.82 4.65
C LYS A 43 -7.60 6.10 4.03
N VAL A 44 -8.28 5.03 3.61
CA VAL A 44 -9.65 5.09 3.11
C VAL A 44 -10.57 4.22 3.94
N ALA A 45 -11.83 4.65 4.02
CA ALA A 45 -12.93 3.92 4.63
C ALA A 45 -14.21 4.28 3.88
N ARG A 46 -15.29 3.53 4.13
CA ARG A 46 -16.60 3.87 3.57
C ARG A 46 -16.97 5.31 3.94
N GLU A 47 -17.49 6.06 2.99
CA GLU A 47 -17.80 7.50 3.08
C GLU A 47 -16.57 8.44 3.14
N TRP A 48 -15.35 7.87 3.22
CA TRP A 48 -14.08 8.59 3.16
C TRP A 48 -13.17 7.95 2.10
N ASP A 49 -13.65 7.90 0.87
CA ASP A 49 -13.01 7.23 -0.26
C ASP A 49 -13.02 8.11 -1.53
N VAL A 50 -13.98 7.94 -2.43
CA VAL A 50 -14.03 8.62 -3.74
C VAL A 50 -14.05 10.14 -3.60
N GLU A 51 -14.82 10.70 -2.67
CA GLU A 51 -14.93 12.16 -2.51
C GLU A 51 -13.65 12.76 -1.90
N MET A 52 -13.04 12.07 -0.95
CA MET A 52 -11.74 12.45 -0.41
C MET A 52 -10.68 12.44 -1.52
N LEU A 53 -10.61 11.38 -2.33
CA LEU A 53 -9.67 11.29 -3.45
C LEU A 53 -9.92 12.36 -4.51
N ARG A 54 -11.17 12.73 -4.77
CA ARG A 54 -11.52 13.84 -5.66
C ARG A 54 -10.94 15.15 -5.15
N ALA A 55 -11.11 15.46 -3.85
CA ALA A 55 -10.57 16.66 -3.23
C ALA A 55 -9.03 16.67 -3.29
N VAL A 56 -8.40 15.56 -2.90
CA VAL A 56 -6.93 15.44 -2.92
C VAL A 56 -6.37 15.59 -4.33
N ARG A 57 -6.91 14.88 -5.32
CA ARG A 57 -6.40 14.95 -6.70
C ARG A 57 -6.64 16.30 -7.35
N SER A 58 -7.73 17.01 -6.98
CA SER A 58 -7.99 18.38 -7.45
C SER A 58 -6.96 19.37 -6.90
N ALA A 59 -6.56 19.21 -5.62
CA ALA A 59 -5.57 20.08 -5.00
C ALA A 59 -4.12 19.72 -5.44
N PHE A 60 -3.84 18.44 -5.66
CA PHE A 60 -2.50 17.93 -5.95
C PHE A 60 -2.51 17.04 -7.21
N PRO A 61 -2.63 17.61 -8.41
CA PRO A 61 -2.84 16.84 -9.64
C PRO A 61 -1.66 15.94 -10.04
N ASN A 62 -0.43 16.28 -9.64
CA ASN A 62 0.79 15.59 -10.08
C ASN A 62 1.50 14.79 -8.99
N GLU A 63 1.03 14.88 -7.76
CA GLU A 63 1.70 14.22 -6.64
C GLU A 63 1.40 12.71 -6.60
N LYS A 64 2.36 11.97 -6.03
CA LYS A 64 2.26 10.52 -5.90
C LYS A 64 1.48 10.13 -4.67
N PHE A 65 0.33 9.51 -4.90
CA PHE A 65 -0.52 8.98 -3.85
C PHE A 65 -0.73 7.49 -4.01
N HIS A 66 -0.81 6.80 -2.89
CA HIS A 66 -1.44 5.49 -2.79
C HIS A 66 -2.44 5.49 -1.64
N ILE A 67 -3.38 4.56 -1.68
CA ILE A 67 -4.39 4.42 -0.64
C ILE A 67 -4.21 3.09 0.09
N ASP A 68 -4.64 3.07 1.35
CA ASP A 68 -4.66 1.88 2.18
C ASP A 68 -6.08 1.63 2.69
N CYS A 69 -6.62 0.49 2.30
CA CYS A 69 -7.98 0.06 2.61
C CYS A 69 -8.06 -0.80 3.89
N ASN A 70 -6.94 -1.27 4.41
CA ASN A 70 -6.86 -2.12 5.60
C ASN A 70 -7.91 -3.25 5.62
N SER A 71 -8.08 -3.97 4.52
CA SER A 71 -9.06 -5.06 4.35
C SER A 71 -10.54 -4.63 4.50
N GLY A 72 -10.86 -3.36 4.27
CA GLY A 72 -12.17 -2.78 4.58
C GLY A 72 -13.27 -3.03 3.54
N TYR A 73 -12.96 -3.65 2.40
CA TYR A 73 -13.87 -3.81 1.26
C TYR A 73 -13.99 -5.27 0.82
N THR A 74 -14.89 -5.50 -0.15
CA THR A 74 -15.12 -6.79 -0.79
C THR A 74 -15.24 -6.61 -2.30
N LEU A 75 -15.33 -7.69 -3.08
CA LEU A 75 -15.61 -7.59 -4.53
C LEU A 75 -16.97 -6.96 -4.85
N ASP A 76 -17.92 -6.94 -3.94
CA ASP A 76 -19.18 -6.22 -4.12
C ASP A 76 -18.97 -4.70 -4.26
N ASP A 77 -17.82 -4.18 -3.80
CA ASP A 77 -17.42 -2.79 -3.92
C ASP A 77 -16.70 -2.48 -5.26
N LEU A 78 -16.71 -3.39 -6.25
CA LEU A 78 -15.99 -3.24 -7.54
C LEU A 78 -16.32 -1.93 -8.26
N ASP A 79 -17.56 -1.47 -8.22
CA ASP A 79 -17.97 -0.21 -8.86
C ASP A 79 -17.33 1.01 -8.18
N MET A 80 -17.07 0.94 -6.88
CA MET A 80 -16.33 1.95 -6.14
C MET A 80 -14.85 1.92 -6.56
N PHE A 81 -14.22 0.73 -6.65
CA PHE A 81 -12.84 0.61 -7.13
C PHE A 81 -12.66 1.13 -8.55
N LYS A 82 -13.61 0.91 -9.47
CA LYS A 82 -13.60 1.50 -10.81
C LYS A 82 -13.68 3.04 -10.81
N LYS A 83 -14.29 3.64 -9.79
CA LYS A 83 -14.26 5.10 -9.61
C LYS A 83 -12.89 5.56 -9.09
N ILE A 84 -12.33 4.83 -8.13
CA ILE A 84 -10.99 5.07 -7.56
C ILE A 84 -9.90 4.95 -8.64
N ASP A 85 -10.01 4.00 -9.54
CA ASP A 85 -9.08 3.73 -10.64
C ASP A 85 -8.79 4.97 -11.53
N LYS A 86 -9.69 5.93 -11.54
CA LYS A 86 -9.57 7.18 -12.31
C LYS A 86 -8.68 8.24 -11.67
N PHE A 87 -8.23 8.04 -10.42
CA PHE A 87 -7.47 9.05 -9.69
C PHE A 87 -5.94 8.92 -9.86
N ASN A 88 -5.45 8.07 -10.75
CA ASN A 88 -4.02 7.89 -11.04
C ASN A 88 -3.19 7.66 -9.77
N LEU A 89 -3.57 6.64 -9.01
CA LEU A 89 -2.85 6.21 -7.81
C LEU A 89 -1.67 5.31 -8.19
N GLU A 90 -0.63 5.31 -7.37
CA GLU A 90 0.49 4.37 -7.55
C GLU A 90 0.05 2.94 -7.31
N PHE A 91 -0.75 2.70 -6.29
CA PHE A 91 -1.37 1.41 -5.97
C PHE A 91 -2.50 1.56 -4.94
N ILE A 92 -3.27 0.50 -4.79
CA ILE A 92 -4.27 0.31 -3.74
C ILE A 92 -3.73 -0.75 -2.79
N GLU A 93 -3.49 -0.38 -1.52
CA GLU A 93 -2.98 -1.29 -0.50
C GLU A 93 -4.12 -2.01 0.20
N GLN A 94 -4.00 -3.34 0.29
CA GLN A 94 -4.88 -4.30 0.96
C GLN A 94 -6.38 -3.96 0.85
N PRO A 95 -6.95 -3.98 -0.35
CA PRO A 95 -8.36 -3.63 -0.54
C PRO A 95 -9.32 -4.60 0.13
N LEU A 96 -9.05 -5.91 0.08
CA LEU A 96 -9.96 -6.97 0.48
C LEU A 96 -9.44 -7.72 1.71
N ALA A 97 -10.21 -8.70 2.18
CA ALA A 97 -9.87 -9.53 3.34
C ALA A 97 -8.47 -10.14 3.22
N ASN A 98 -7.76 -10.22 4.34
CA ASN A 98 -6.36 -10.63 4.36
C ASN A 98 -6.12 -12.11 4.03
N ASP A 99 -7.11 -12.96 4.14
CA ASP A 99 -7.08 -14.39 3.82
C ASP A 99 -7.61 -14.71 2.41
N ASP A 100 -8.03 -13.69 1.65
CA ASP A 100 -8.61 -13.83 0.32
C ASP A 100 -7.72 -13.26 -0.79
N ILE A 101 -6.71 -14.03 -1.22
CA ILE A 101 -5.87 -13.66 -2.36
C ILE A 101 -6.54 -13.94 -3.72
N ILE A 102 -7.62 -14.71 -3.75
CA ILE A 102 -8.34 -15.06 -4.99
C ILE A 102 -9.12 -13.85 -5.48
N ASP A 103 -9.91 -13.22 -4.62
CA ASP A 103 -10.67 -12.03 -4.97
C ASP A 103 -9.74 -10.82 -5.22
N HIS A 104 -8.57 -10.75 -4.57
CA HIS A 104 -7.55 -9.77 -4.93
C HIS A 104 -7.08 -9.95 -6.40
N ALA A 105 -6.91 -11.18 -6.88
CA ALA A 105 -6.57 -11.44 -8.28
C ALA A 105 -7.71 -11.10 -9.22
N GLU A 106 -8.97 -11.28 -8.82
CA GLU A 106 -10.14 -10.86 -9.59
C GLU A 106 -10.23 -9.33 -9.68
N LEU A 107 -10.05 -8.64 -8.56
CA LEU A 107 -10.01 -7.19 -8.52
C LEU A 107 -8.86 -6.65 -9.40
N ALA A 108 -7.65 -7.23 -9.29
CA ALA A 108 -6.49 -6.83 -10.09
C ALA A 108 -6.73 -6.94 -11.61
N ARG A 109 -7.53 -7.90 -12.05
CA ARG A 109 -7.94 -8.03 -13.47
C ARG A 109 -8.99 -7.01 -13.88
N SER A 110 -9.73 -6.46 -12.93
CA SER A 110 -10.91 -5.60 -13.18
C SER A 110 -10.60 -4.10 -13.17
N ILE A 111 -9.42 -3.68 -12.68
CA ILE A 111 -8.98 -2.28 -12.58
C ILE A 111 -7.55 -2.12 -13.12
N GLY A 112 -7.19 -0.90 -13.51
CA GLY A 112 -5.85 -0.59 -14.01
C GLY A 112 -4.86 -0.23 -12.90
N THR A 113 -5.32 0.29 -11.76
CA THR A 113 -4.48 0.65 -10.61
C THR A 113 -3.91 -0.62 -9.97
N PRO A 114 -2.57 -0.72 -9.79
CA PRO A 114 -1.94 -1.87 -9.18
C PRO A 114 -2.43 -2.13 -7.74
N ILE A 115 -2.46 -3.40 -7.33
CA ILE A 115 -2.74 -3.79 -5.95
C ILE A 115 -1.43 -4.03 -5.21
N CYS A 116 -1.35 -3.55 -3.96
CA CYS A 116 -0.32 -3.85 -3.00
C CYS A 116 -0.90 -4.74 -1.89
N LEU A 117 -0.29 -5.89 -1.60
CA LEU A 117 -0.67 -6.70 -0.45
C LEU A 117 0.11 -6.27 0.79
N ASP A 118 -0.59 -6.15 1.92
CA ASP A 118 -0.06 -5.87 3.25
C ASP A 118 -0.48 -6.96 4.25
N GLU A 119 -1.70 -6.93 4.77
CA GLU A 119 -2.18 -7.87 5.78
C GLU A 119 -2.17 -9.33 5.30
N SER A 120 -2.34 -9.56 4.02
CA SER A 120 -2.22 -10.90 3.42
C SER A 120 -0.79 -11.46 3.46
N VAL A 121 0.23 -10.61 3.58
CA VAL A 121 1.64 -11.01 3.56
C VAL A 121 2.04 -11.58 4.92
N THR A 122 1.68 -12.83 5.16
CA THR A 122 1.98 -13.55 6.41
C THR A 122 3.25 -14.39 6.34
N GLY A 123 3.82 -14.55 5.14
CA GLY A 123 5.07 -15.29 4.93
C GLY A 123 5.40 -15.51 3.46
N PRO A 124 6.59 -16.06 3.16
CA PRO A 124 7.06 -16.20 1.77
C PRO A 124 6.10 -17.01 0.89
N ARG A 125 5.50 -18.08 1.42
CA ARG A 125 4.61 -18.96 0.64
C ARG A 125 3.36 -18.23 0.11
N VAL A 126 2.76 -17.36 0.92
CA VAL A 126 1.57 -16.58 0.49
C VAL A 126 1.96 -15.62 -0.63
N VAL A 127 3.13 -14.99 -0.53
CA VAL A 127 3.64 -14.12 -1.59
C VAL A 127 3.85 -14.88 -2.89
N GLU A 128 4.51 -16.05 -2.85
CA GLU A 128 4.67 -16.91 -4.04
C GLU A 128 3.32 -17.27 -4.68
N GLN A 129 2.30 -17.57 -3.87
CA GLN A 129 0.95 -17.88 -4.35
C GLN A 129 0.27 -16.65 -4.98
N ALA A 130 0.32 -15.50 -4.31
CA ALA A 130 -0.27 -14.26 -4.79
C ALA A 130 0.35 -13.80 -6.12
N LEU A 131 1.67 -13.87 -6.23
CA LEU A 131 2.38 -13.54 -7.47
C LEU A 131 2.03 -14.49 -8.61
N LYS A 132 1.88 -15.78 -8.31
CA LYS A 132 1.53 -16.80 -9.32
C LYS A 132 0.18 -16.58 -9.98
N ILE A 133 -0.78 -15.97 -9.26
CA ILE A 133 -2.15 -15.70 -9.75
C ILE A 133 -2.35 -14.22 -10.12
N ASP A 134 -1.28 -13.41 -10.12
CA ASP A 134 -1.32 -11.97 -10.40
C ASP A 134 -2.22 -11.18 -9.43
N ALA A 135 -2.30 -11.59 -8.17
CA ALA A 135 -3.12 -10.91 -7.17
C ALA A 135 -2.57 -9.55 -6.75
N CYS A 136 -1.29 -9.26 -6.99
CA CYS A 136 -0.67 -7.99 -6.66
C CYS A 136 0.50 -7.64 -7.59
N LYS A 137 0.86 -6.34 -7.60
CA LYS A 137 2.03 -5.80 -8.30
C LYS A 137 2.97 -5.05 -7.35
N PHE A 138 2.63 -4.96 -6.07
CA PHE A 138 3.43 -4.42 -4.98
C PHE A 138 3.25 -5.28 -3.73
N VAL A 139 4.28 -5.32 -2.88
CA VAL A 139 4.24 -6.05 -1.61
C VAL A 139 4.77 -5.16 -0.47
N ASN A 140 3.98 -5.03 0.59
CA ASN A 140 4.40 -4.40 1.83
C ASN A 140 4.96 -5.45 2.79
N ILE A 141 6.25 -5.36 3.10
CA ILE A 141 6.93 -6.30 4.00
C ILE A 141 6.92 -5.71 5.41
N LYS A 142 6.31 -6.40 6.35
CA LYS A 142 6.37 -6.06 7.78
C LYS A 142 7.08 -7.19 8.53
N PRO A 143 8.35 -6.98 8.94
CA PRO A 143 9.17 -8.05 9.54
C PRO A 143 8.50 -8.73 10.73
N GLY A 144 7.78 -8.00 11.57
CA GLY A 144 7.04 -8.56 12.70
C GLY A 144 5.91 -9.51 12.27
N ARG A 145 5.21 -9.22 11.17
CA ARG A 145 4.11 -10.07 10.66
C ARG A 145 4.63 -11.34 9.99
N VAL A 146 5.70 -11.24 9.23
CA VAL A 146 6.21 -12.37 8.45
C VAL A 146 7.11 -13.31 9.24
N GLY A 147 7.28 -13.08 10.54
CA GLY A 147 8.07 -13.94 11.43
C GLY A 147 9.57 -13.61 11.45
N GLY A 148 9.94 -12.36 11.19
CA GLY A 148 11.29 -11.85 11.36
C GLY A 148 12.06 -11.56 10.07
N LEU A 149 13.31 -11.14 10.25
CA LEU A 149 14.16 -10.63 9.16
C LEU A 149 14.48 -11.68 8.09
N THR A 150 14.66 -12.95 8.46
CA THR A 150 14.95 -14.04 7.49
C THR A 150 13.84 -14.17 6.46
N ASN A 151 12.59 -14.21 6.91
CA ASN A 151 11.43 -14.26 6.02
C ASN A 151 11.24 -12.96 5.24
N ALA A 152 11.51 -11.81 5.86
CA ALA A 152 11.43 -10.51 5.20
C ALA A 152 12.41 -10.44 4.00
N VAL A 153 13.67 -10.85 4.19
CA VAL A 153 14.65 -10.92 3.10
C VAL A 153 14.23 -11.93 2.04
N ARG A 154 13.75 -13.10 2.42
CA ARG A 154 13.25 -14.10 1.47
C ARG A 154 12.09 -13.58 0.62
N ILE A 155 11.15 -12.84 1.22
CA ILE A 155 10.05 -12.20 0.47
C ILE A 155 10.59 -11.16 -0.50
N HIS A 156 11.53 -10.33 -0.05
CA HIS A 156 12.21 -9.36 -0.91
C HIS A 156 12.82 -10.05 -2.15
N ASP A 157 13.58 -11.11 -1.94
CA ASP A 157 14.26 -11.83 -3.03
C ASP A 157 13.27 -12.46 -4.01
N ILE A 158 12.19 -13.11 -3.51
CA ILE A 158 11.11 -13.66 -4.33
C ILE A 158 10.48 -12.57 -5.22
N CYS A 159 10.20 -11.39 -4.67
CA CYS A 159 9.61 -10.30 -5.42
C CYS A 159 10.60 -9.71 -6.43
N GLN A 160 11.88 -9.57 -6.04
CA GLN A 160 12.94 -9.08 -6.91
C GLN A 160 13.14 -9.98 -8.13
N ASP A 161 13.12 -11.29 -7.96
CA ASP A 161 13.32 -12.28 -9.04
C ASP A 161 12.25 -12.17 -10.14
N VAL A 162 11.07 -11.66 -9.81
CA VAL A 162 9.96 -11.46 -10.77
C VAL A 162 9.70 -9.98 -11.07
N GLY A 163 10.54 -9.06 -10.59
CA GLY A 163 10.44 -7.62 -10.86
C GLY A 163 9.29 -6.91 -10.15
N VAL A 164 8.77 -7.46 -9.05
CA VAL A 164 7.72 -6.85 -8.24
C VAL A 164 8.34 -5.96 -7.16
N PRO A 165 8.04 -4.64 -7.15
CA PRO A 165 8.57 -3.74 -6.15
C PRO A 165 8.03 -4.05 -4.76
N VAL A 166 8.90 -3.85 -3.76
CA VAL A 166 8.57 -4.01 -2.35
C VAL A 166 8.85 -2.73 -1.57
N TRP A 167 8.17 -2.56 -0.47
CA TRP A 167 8.49 -1.55 0.52
C TRP A 167 8.34 -2.13 1.93
N VAL A 168 8.96 -1.48 2.91
CA VAL A 168 8.93 -1.94 4.30
C VAL A 168 8.01 -1.05 5.10
N GLY A 169 6.92 -1.64 5.60
CA GLY A 169 5.97 -0.98 6.47
C GLY A 169 6.28 -1.23 7.95
N GLY A 170 5.77 -0.33 8.81
CA GLY A 170 5.82 -0.48 10.26
C GLY A 170 4.56 -1.13 10.83
N MET A 171 4.69 -1.62 12.05
CA MET A 171 3.60 -2.00 12.94
C MET A 171 3.70 -1.17 14.22
N LEU A 172 2.95 -1.49 15.26
CA LEU A 172 3.16 -0.93 16.59
C LEU A 172 4.44 -1.55 17.18
N GLU A 173 5.56 -0.96 16.82
CA GLU A 173 6.88 -1.45 17.16
C GLU A 173 7.36 -0.91 18.51
N SER A 174 8.28 -1.65 19.15
CA SER A 174 9.11 -1.11 20.22
C SER A 174 10.24 -0.27 19.61
N ALA A 175 10.94 0.53 20.44
CA ALA A 175 12.09 1.31 19.99
C ALA A 175 13.23 0.47 19.37
N VAL A 176 13.23 -0.85 19.55
CA VAL A 176 14.18 -1.78 18.93
C VAL A 176 13.67 -2.30 17.59
N GLY A 177 12.35 -2.31 17.40
CA GLY A 177 11.72 -2.82 16.19
C GLY A 177 11.47 -1.77 15.11
N SER A 178 11.55 -0.49 15.45
CA SER A 178 11.31 0.63 14.53
C SER A 178 12.60 1.19 13.91
#